data_11052c19c9db21010e79dbe244a0fe9a
#
_entry.id   11052c19c9db21010e79dbe244a0fe9a
#
_cell.length_a   1.000
_cell.length_b   1.000
_cell.length_c   1.000
_cell.angle_alpha   90.00
_cell.angle_beta   90.00
_cell.angle_gamma   90.00
#
_symmetry.space_group_name_H-M   'P 1'
#
loop_
_entity.id
_entity.type
_entity.pdbx_description
1 polymer ?
#
loop_
_entity_poly.entity_id
_entity_poly.type
_entity_poly.pdbx_seq_one_letter_code
_entity_poly.pdbx_strand_id
1 'polypeptide(L)'
;PESHIARLLRDQLDLAHGRWLWSEAAKERWRLRDHEANTPVKKLKRIVKKATCLPLANPAGLALLERAEHLASSRLAKSDADANLFRDLNPALVFNGSHVHSRNATQAVHAAKALGIPTATFLFSWDNLTSQGRIIPLYDYYLVWNEQIREQLLEIYPAIRSEQVFVTKASIIC
;
A
#
# COMPACT_ATOMS: atom_id res chain seq x y z
N PRO A 1 2.29 -13.55 -12.72
CA PRO A 1 1.38 -13.71 -11.57
C PRO A 1 2.13 -13.46 -10.28
N GLU A 2 1.49 -12.72 -9.39
CA GLU A 2 2.01 -12.36 -8.07
C GLU A 2 2.35 -13.60 -7.23
N SER A 3 3.41 -13.52 -6.41
CA SER A 3 3.74 -14.56 -5.42
C SER A 3 2.69 -14.63 -4.31
N HIS A 4 2.23 -15.84 -3.96
CA HIS A 4 1.33 -16.05 -2.83
C HIS A 4 1.91 -15.53 -1.50
N ILE A 5 3.23 -15.63 -1.32
CA ILE A 5 3.91 -15.14 -0.11
C ILE A 5 3.87 -13.61 -0.06
N ALA A 6 4.20 -12.92 -1.15
CA ALA A 6 4.11 -11.46 -1.22
C ALA A 6 2.69 -10.96 -0.91
N ARG A 7 1.68 -11.62 -1.48
CA ARG A 7 0.28 -11.33 -1.21
C ARG A 7 -0.10 -11.52 0.27
N LEU A 8 0.33 -12.62 0.89
CA LEU A 8 0.06 -12.87 2.31
C LEU A 8 0.72 -11.83 3.21
N LEU A 9 1.98 -11.46 2.91
CA LEU A 9 2.69 -10.41 3.65
C LEU A 9 2.00 -9.06 3.52
N ARG A 10 1.51 -8.71 2.33
CA ARG A 10 0.75 -7.48 2.09
C ARG A 10 -0.59 -7.48 2.83
N ASP A 11 -1.31 -8.60 2.85
CA ASP A 11 -2.53 -8.73 3.64
C ASP A 11 -2.29 -8.56 5.14
N GLN A 12 -1.15 -9.05 5.65
CA GLN A 12 -0.74 -8.84 7.04
C GLN A 12 -0.32 -7.40 7.31
N LEU A 13 0.41 -6.79 6.39
CA LEU A 13 0.82 -5.40 6.48
C LEU A 13 -0.39 -4.46 6.51
N ASP A 14 -1.38 -4.65 5.64
CA ASP A 14 -2.62 -3.89 5.62
C ASP A 14 -3.40 -4.02 6.94
N LEU A 15 -3.43 -5.23 7.50
CA LEU A 15 -4.11 -5.49 8.75
C LEU A 15 -3.38 -4.83 9.93
N ALA A 16 -2.04 -4.94 9.99
CA ALA A 16 -1.21 -4.35 11.01
C ALA A 16 -1.24 -2.80 10.93
N HIS A 17 -1.19 -2.23 9.72
CA HIS A 17 -1.31 -0.80 9.50
C HIS A 17 -2.66 -0.26 9.98
N GLY A 18 -3.77 -0.88 9.59
CA GLY A 18 -5.09 -0.49 10.06
C GLY A 18 -5.24 -0.61 11.59
N ARG A 19 -4.58 -1.59 12.22
CA ARG A 19 -4.57 -1.73 13.68
C ARG A 19 -3.70 -0.68 14.36
N TRP A 20 -2.56 -0.34 13.78
CA TRP A 20 -1.67 0.72 14.27
C TRP A 20 -2.32 2.09 14.17
N LEU A 21 -2.86 2.45 13.00
CA LEU A 21 -3.49 3.73 12.75
C LEU A 21 -4.79 3.91 13.55
N TRP A 22 -5.58 2.85 13.67
CA TRP A 22 -6.82 2.71 14.43
C TRP A 22 -7.84 3.85 14.22
N SER A 23 -7.91 4.38 12.99
CA SER A 23 -8.93 5.34 12.57
C SER A 23 -10.34 4.74 12.67
N GLU A 24 -11.38 5.57 12.65
CA GLU A 24 -12.77 5.10 12.66
C GLU A 24 -13.06 4.16 11.46
N ALA A 25 -12.56 4.50 10.28
CA ALA A 25 -12.68 3.64 9.10
C ALA A 25 -11.94 2.29 9.29
N ALA A 26 -10.76 2.29 9.93
CA ALA A 26 -10.04 1.07 10.23
C ALA A 26 -10.78 0.20 11.27
N LYS A 27 -11.39 0.80 12.29
CA LYS A 27 -12.22 0.11 13.29
C LYS A 27 -13.43 -0.55 12.63
N GLU A 28 -14.11 0.18 11.75
CA GLU A 28 -15.28 -0.35 11.06
C GLU A 28 -14.91 -1.51 10.13
N ARG A 29 -13.84 -1.39 9.34
CA ARG A 29 -13.34 -2.52 8.53
C ARG A 29 -12.92 -3.72 9.37
N TRP A 30 -12.38 -3.48 10.56
CA TRP A 30 -12.03 -4.56 11.48
C TRP A 30 -13.28 -5.31 11.95
N ARG A 31 -14.35 -4.58 12.31
CA ARG A 31 -15.66 -5.15 12.70
C ARG A 31 -16.32 -5.92 11.57
N LEU A 32 -16.37 -5.35 10.37
CA LEU A 32 -16.94 -6.00 9.19
C LEU A 32 -16.23 -7.33 8.88
N ARG A 33 -14.91 -7.36 8.91
CA ARG A 33 -14.14 -8.60 8.72
C ARG A 33 -14.40 -9.64 9.82
N ASP A 34 -14.66 -9.21 11.05
CA ASP A 34 -15.04 -10.12 12.13
C ASP A 34 -16.43 -10.70 11.90
N HIS A 35 -17.36 -9.90 11.42
CA HIS A 35 -18.72 -10.34 11.08
C HIS A 35 -18.75 -11.29 9.87
N GLU A 36 -17.91 -11.04 8.86
CA GLU A 36 -17.78 -11.91 7.69
C GLU A 36 -17.19 -13.29 8.01
N ALA A 37 -16.54 -13.42 9.15
CA ALA A 37 -15.99 -14.69 9.63
C ALA A 37 -17.09 -15.57 10.26
N ASN A 38 -18.10 -15.96 9.49
CA ASN A 38 -19.31 -16.64 9.91
C ASN A 38 -19.20 -18.17 10.00
N THR A 39 -18.10 -18.79 9.52
CA THR A 39 -17.86 -20.22 9.62
C THR A 39 -16.70 -20.53 10.58
N PRO A 40 -16.63 -21.74 11.19
CA PRO A 40 -15.54 -22.12 12.08
C PRO A 40 -14.15 -21.93 11.46
N VAL A 41 -14.00 -22.31 10.19
CA VAL A 41 -12.73 -22.17 9.46
C VAL A 41 -12.36 -20.70 9.25
N LYS A 42 -13.33 -19.85 8.88
CA LYS A 42 -13.09 -18.41 8.72
C LYS A 42 -12.75 -17.75 10.06
N LYS A 43 -13.43 -18.15 11.15
CA LYS A 43 -13.14 -17.68 12.51
C LYS A 43 -11.70 -18.02 12.93
N LEU A 44 -11.31 -19.28 12.74
CA LEU A 44 -9.94 -19.71 13.05
C LEU A 44 -8.90 -18.93 12.23
N LYS A 45 -9.09 -18.81 10.91
CA LYS A 45 -8.22 -18.00 10.05
C LYS A 45 -8.15 -16.54 10.53
N ARG A 46 -9.27 -15.98 10.97
CA ARG A 46 -9.33 -14.60 11.47
C ARG A 46 -8.57 -14.46 12.80
N ILE A 47 -8.70 -15.42 13.72
CA ILE A 47 -7.96 -15.46 14.99
C ILE A 47 -6.44 -15.50 14.71
N VAL A 48 -6.00 -16.40 13.84
CA VAL A 48 -4.57 -16.50 13.45
C VAL A 48 -4.08 -15.18 12.86
N LYS A 49 -4.82 -14.58 11.91
CA LYS A 49 -4.47 -13.28 11.32
C LYS A 49 -4.35 -12.17 12.37
N LYS A 50 -5.24 -12.13 13.36
CA LYS A 50 -5.17 -11.17 14.47
C LYS A 50 -3.95 -11.43 15.35
N ALA A 51 -3.73 -12.66 15.76
CA ALA A 51 -2.61 -13.05 16.63
C ALA A 51 -1.25 -12.70 16.00
N THR A 52 -1.11 -12.88 14.70
CA THR A 52 0.12 -12.56 13.97
C THR A 52 0.28 -11.06 13.68
N CYS A 53 -0.83 -10.32 13.53
CA CYS A 53 -0.78 -8.90 13.19
C CYS A 53 -0.57 -8.01 14.43
N LEU A 54 -1.16 -8.34 15.59
CA LEU A 54 -1.14 -7.49 16.78
C LEU A 54 0.28 -7.11 17.25
N PRO A 55 1.25 -8.02 17.37
CA PRO A 55 2.61 -7.67 17.76
C PRO A 55 3.35 -6.83 16.71
N LEU A 56 2.88 -6.84 15.45
CA LEU A 56 3.45 -6.10 14.33
C LEU A 56 2.73 -4.76 14.05
N ALA A 57 1.68 -4.44 14.80
CA ALA A 57 0.93 -3.19 14.67
C ALA A 57 1.64 -2.01 15.37
N ASN A 58 2.87 -1.76 15.01
CA ASN A 58 3.72 -0.66 15.46
C ASN A 58 4.73 -0.29 14.36
N PRO A 59 5.41 0.88 14.44
CA PRO A 59 6.31 1.33 13.39
C PRO A 59 7.42 0.32 13.01
N ALA A 60 8.02 -0.35 13.98
CA ALA A 60 9.07 -1.35 13.73
C ALA A 60 8.52 -2.61 13.05
N GLY A 61 7.36 -3.11 13.48
CA GLY A 61 6.68 -4.25 12.89
C GLY A 61 6.20 -3.95 11.46
N LEU A 62 5.70 -2.75 11.21
CA LEU A 62 5.32 -2.30 9.87
C LEU A 62 6.54 -2.25 8.95
N ALA A 63 7.66 -1.68 9.40
CA ALA A 63 8.90 -1.65 8.63
C ALA A 63 9.45 -3.06 8.34
N LEU A 64 9.33 -3.98 9.28
CA LEU A 64 9.71 -5.39 9.07
C LEU A 64 8.84 -6.06 7.99
N LEU A 65 7.52 -5.88 8.05
CA LEU A 65 6.58 -6.42 7.06
C LEU A 65 6.81 -5.81 5.68
N GLU A 66 7.10 -4.51 5.58
CA GLU A 66 7.45 -3.83 4.32
C GLU A 66 8.70 -4.44 3.69
N ARG A 67 9.76 -4.63 4.49
CA ARG A 67 10.99 -5.26 4.01
C ARG A 67 10.77 -6.70 3.54
N ALA A 68 10.00 -7.48 4.31
CA ALA A 68 9.67 -8.86 3.96
C ALA A 68 8.84 -8.93 2.67
N GLU A 69 7.85 -8.04 2.52
CA GLU A 69 7.03 -7.95 1.30
C GLU A 69 7.88 -7.56 0.09
N HIS A 70 8.72 -6.53 0.24
CA HIS A 70 9.61 -6.10 -0.83
C HIS A 70 10.55 -7.23 -1.29
N LEU A 71 11.16 -7.97 -0.35
CA LEU A 71 12.00 -9.12 -0.67
C LEU A 71 11.22 -10.24 -1.35
N ALA A 72 9.99 -10.51 -0.89
CA ALA A 72 9.14 -11.53 -1.51
C ALA A 72 8.69 -11.10 -2.91
N SER A 73 8.30 -9.84 -3.09
CA SER A 73 7.88 -9.30 -4.39
C SER A 73 9.04 -9.27 -5.40
N SER A 74 10.25 -8.89 -4.96
CA SER A 74 11.42 -8.79 -5.84
C SER A 74 12.02 -10.15 -6.23
N ARG A 75 12.02 -11.14 -5.30
CA ARG A 75 12.68 -12.44 -5.53
C ARG A 75 11.75 -13.54 -6.01
N LEU A 76 10.45 -13.42 -5.73
CA LEU A 76 9.45 -14.45 -6.03
C LEU A 76 8.48 -13.99 -7.13
N ALA A 77 8.74 -12.87 -7.81
CA ALA A 77 7.98 -12.45 -8.97
C ALA A 77 8.11 -13.52 -10.08
N LYS A 78 6.95 -13.98 -10.57
CA LYS A 78 6.89 -15.04 -11.59
C LYS A 78 6.84 -14.53 -13.02
N SER A 79 6.88 -13.23 -13.23
CA SER A 79 6.71 -12.65 -14.56
C SER A 79 7.51 -11.36 -14.67
N ASP A 80 8.35 -11.30 -15.68
CA ASP A 80 9.08 -10.10 -16.08
C ASP A 80 8.32 -9.26 -17.11
N ALA A 81 7.00 -9.52 -17.30
CA ALA A 81 6.21 -8.88 -18.34
C ALA A 81 6.22 -7.35 -18.22
N ASP A 82 6.00 -6.84 -17.01
CA ASP A 82 6.04 -5.38 -16.75
C ASP A 82 7.44 -4.81 -16.97
N ALA A 83 8.49 -5.54 -16.53
CA ALA A 83 9.87 -5.11 -16.72
C ALA A 83 10.26 -5.12 -18.20
N ASN A 84 9.85 -6.11 -18.99
CA ASN A 84 10.08 -6.16 -20.42
C ASN A 84 9.35 -5.01 -21.13
N LEU A 85 8.08 -4.80 -20.80
CA LEU A 85 7.30 -3.69 -21.35
C LEU A 85 7.97 -2.33 -21.06
N PHE A 86 8.48 -2.13 -19.85
CA PHE A 86 9.14 -0.88 -19.49
C PHE A 86 10.52 -0.71 -20.18
N ARG A 87 11.25 -1.80 -20.41
CA ARG A 87 12.49 -1.74 -21.23
C ARG A 87 12.19 -1.36 -22.67
N ASP A 88 11.12 -1.90 -23.24
CA ASP A 88 10.72 -1.63 -24.62
C ASP A 88 10.19 -0.19 -24.79
N LEU A 89 9.36 0.27 -23.84
CA LEU A 89 8.75 1.62 -23.89
C LEU A 89 9.70 2.73 -23.42
N ASN A 90 10.68 2.40 -22.59
CA ASN A 90 11.60 3.35 -21.94
C ASN A 90 10.89 4.59 -21.37
N PRO A 91 9.88 4.43 -20.48
CA PRO A 91 9.09 5.56 -20.00
C PRO A 91 9.90 6.44 -19.04
N ALA A 92 9.71 7.77 -19.13
CA ALA A 92 10.32 8.72 -18.21
C ALA A 92 9.73 8.67 -16.80
N LEU A 93 8.50 8.17 -16.67
CA LEU A 93 7.76 8.09 -15.39
C LEU A 93 6.69 7.00 -15.49
N VAL A 94 6.48 6.26 -14.40
CA VAL A 94 5.33 5.36 -14.25
C VAL A 94 4.36 5.97 -13.25
N PHE A 95 3.18 6.34 -13.73
CA PHE A 95 2.12 6.93 -12.93
C PHE A 95 1.03 5.91 -12.61
N ASN A 96 0.75 5.72 -11.31
CA ASN A 96 -0.36 4.90 -10.85
C ASN A 96 -1.46 5.79 -10.25
N GLY A 97 -2.50 6.08 -11.03
CA GLY A 97 -3.64 6.90 -10.61
C GLY A 97 -4.62 6.19 -9.67
N SER A 98 -4.43 4.91 -9.38
CA SER A 98 -5.40 4.09 -8.62
C SER A 98 -4.73 3.17 -7.59
N HIS A 99 -3.68 3.64 -6.93
CA HIS A 99 -2.96 2.83 -5.93
C HIS A 99 -3.90 2.19 -4.89
N VAL A 100 -4.89 2.94 -4.45
CA VAL A 100 -5.81 2.55 -3.37
C VAL A 100 -6.80 1.46 -3.79
N HIS A 101 -7.14 1.39 -5.07
CA HIS A 101 -8.16 0.46 -5.58
C HIS A 101 -7.59 -0.70 -6.37
N SER A 102 -6.35 -0.59 -6.86
CA SER A 102 -5.76 -1.60 -7.71
C SER A 102 -4.44 -2.15 -7.16
N ARG A 103 -4.52 -3.30 -6.51
CA ARG A 103 -3.33 -4.07 -6.12
C ARG A 103 -2.56 -4.63 -7.32
N ASN A 104 -3.17 -4.67 -8.51
CA ASN A 104 -2.53 -5.19 -9.72
C ASN A 104 -1.34 -4.32 -10.16
N ALA A 105 -1.40 -3.02 -9.88
CA ALA A 105 -0.32 -2.09 -10.20
C ALA A 105 0.94 -2.26 -9.32
N THR A 106 0.84 -2.95 -8.19
CA THR A 106 1.98 -3.11 -7.26
C THR A 106 3.18 -3.75 -7.95
N GLN A 107 2.97 -4.77 -8.79
CA GLN A 107 4.06 -5.43 -9.50
C GLN A 107 4.70 -4.52 -10.55
N ALA A 108 3.90 -3.76 -11.28
CA ALA A 108 4.39 -2.76 -12.24
C ALA A 108 5.24 -1.68 -11.54
N VAL A 109 4.80 -1.21 -10.37
CA VAL A 109 5.59 -0.24 -9.57
C VAL A 109 6.90 -0.86 -9.08
N HIS A 110 6.91 -2.11 -8.61
CA HIS A 110 8.15 -2.81 -8.26
C HIS A 110 9.09 -2.97 -9.45
N ALA A 111 8.56 -3.32 -10.64
CA ALA A 111 9.34 -3.44 -11.87
C ALA A 111 9.94 -2.10 -12.30
N ALA A 112 9.17 -1.02 -12.23
CA ALA A 112 9.65 0.33 -12.53
C ALA A 112 10.80 0.73 -11.60
N LYS A 113 10.63 0.54 -10.29
CA LYS A 113 11.68 0.83 -9.30
C LYS A 113 12.94 -0.01 -9.51
N ALA A 114 12.80 -1.30 -9.84
CA ALA A 114 13.94 -2.16 -10.13
C ALA A 114 14.72 -1.73 -11.40
N LEU A 115 14.07 -1.03 -12.32
CA LEU A 115 14.66 -0.45 -13.54
C LEU A 115 15.15 1.00 -13.33
N GLY A 116 14.98 1.57 -12.13
CA GLY A 116 15.33 2.96 -11.85
C GLY A 116 14.39 3.98 -12.50
N ILE A 117 13.19 3.55 -12.94
CA ILE A 117 12.19 4.43 -13.54
C ILE A 117 11.42 5.12 -12.40
N PRO A 118 11.35 6.46 -12.36
CA PRO A 118 10.59 7.20 -11.36
C PRO A 118 9.13 6.78 -11.33
N THR A 119 8.55 6.77 -10.12
CA THR A 119 7.17 6.36 -9.90
C THR A 119 6.37 7.45 -9.21
N ALA A 120 5.13 7.67 -9.63
CA ALA A 120 4.24 8.63 -9.01
C ALA A 120 2.84 8.04 -8.79
N THR A 121 2.15 8.59 -7.79
CA THR A 121 0.74 8.24 -7.52
C THR A 121 -0.07 9.47 -7.13
N PHE A 122 -1.39 9.36 -7.25
CA PHE A 122 -2.34 10.37 -6.82
C PHE A 122 -3.22 9.86 -5.68
N LEU A 123 -3.25 10.61 -4.58
CA LEU A 123 -4.16 10.37 -3.46
C LEU A 123 -5.41 11.24 -3.66
N PHE A 124 -6.42 10.65 -4.27
CA PHE A 124 -7.57 11.38 -4.80
C PHE A 124 -8.72 11.57 -3.79
N SER A 125 -8.66 10.95 -2.60
CA SER A 125 -9.69 11.09 -1.57
C SER A 125 -9.06 11.37 -0.22
N TRP A 126 -9.74 12.18 0.58
CA TRP A 126 -9.33 12.56 1.94
C TRP A 126 -9.21 11.36 2.89
N ASP A 127 -9.95 10.31 2.63
CA ASP A 127 -9.95 9.10 3.46
C ASP A 127 -8.95 8.03 3.00
N ASN A 128 -8.28 8.21 1.85
CA ASN A 128 -7.38 7.18 1.30
C ASN A 128 -6.32 6.71 2.30
N LEU A 129 -5.76 7.64 3.06
CA LEU A 129 -4.69 7.35 4.03
C LEU A 129 -5.21 6.64 5.28
N THR A 130 -6.48 6.84 5.64
CA THR A 130 -7.07 6.35 6.89
C THR A 130 -8.03 5.17 6.70
N SER A 131 -8.61 5.05 5.51
CA SER A 131 -9.59 4.00 5.19
C SER A 131 -8.99 2.83 4.42
N GLN A 132 -7.86 3.01 3.76
CA GLN A 132 -7.27 2.00 2.87
C GLN A 132 -6.09 1.26 3.53
N GLY A 133 -5.52 0.30 2.80
CA GLY A 133 -4.31 -0.40 3.22
C GLY A 133 -3.07 0.49 3.18
N ARG A 134 -1.94 -0.07 3.57
CA ARG A 134 -0.66 0.64 3.53
C ARG A 134 -0.21 0.83 2.09
N ILE A 135 0.35 2.02 1.78
CA ILE A 135 0.98 2.29 0.49
C ILE A 135 2.25 1.47 0.39
N ILE A 136 2.27 0.50 -0.52
CA ILE A 136 3.42 -0.36 -0.79
C ILE A 136 3.46 -0.79 -2.27
N PRO A 137 4.61 -0.69 -2.93
CA PRO A 137 5.81 0.02 -2.50
C PRO A 137 5.58 1.53 -2.40
N LEU A 138 6.42 2.23 -1.63
CA LEU A 138 6.39 3.69 -1.63
C LEU A 138 6.79 4.22 -3.00
N TYR A 139 6.16 5.31 -3.42
CA TYR A 139 6.44 6.01 -4.68
C TYR A 139 7.54 7.05 -4.49
N ASP A 140 8.10 7.50 -5.61
CA ASP A 140 9.09 8.58 -5.60
C ASP A 140 8.39 9.94 -5.52
N TYR A 141 7.15 10.05 -6.06
CA TYR A 141 6.34 11.27 -6.03
C TYR A 141 4.89 10.98 -5.67
N TYR A 142 4.28 11.93 -4.95
CA TYR A 142 2.88 11.88 -4.53
C TYR A 142 2.18 13.16 -4.96
N LEU A 143 1.05 13.01 -5.63
CA LEU A 143 0.13 14.12 -5.92
C LEU A 143 -0.99 14.07 -4.90
N VAL A 144 -1.26 15.18 -4.24
CA VAL A 144 -2.34 15.33 -3.27
C VAL A 144 -3.12 16.62 -3.58
N TRP A 145 -4.35 16.71 -3.18
CA TRP A 145 -5.21 17.84 -3.55
C TRP A 145 -5.21 18.98 -2.53
N ASN A 146 -4.73 18.79 -1.31
CA ASN A 146 -4.60 19.87 -0.33
C ASN A 146 -3.45 19.63 0.66
N GLU A 147 -3.11 20.67 1.42
CA GLU A 147 -2.04 20.63 2.43
C GLU A 147 -2.37 19.67 3.58
N GLN A 148 -3.64 19.53 3.96
CA GLN A 148 -4.05 18.64 5.06
C GLN A 148 -3.71 17.18 4.73
N ILE A 149 -3.96 16.73 3.50
CA ILE A 149 -3.59 15.36 3.07
C ILE A 149 -2.07 15.22 2.98
N ARG A 150 -1.37 16.28 2.56
CA ARG A 150 0.09 16.29 2.55
C ARG A 150 0.67 16.09 3.95
N GLU A 151 0.22 16.87 4.93
CA GLU A 151 0.64 16.75 6.33
C GLU A 151 0.34 15.35 6.88
N GLN A 152 -0.86 14.84 6.66
CA GLN A 152 -1.27 13.50 7.08
C GLN A 152 -0.41 12.41 6.44
N LEU A 153 -0.08 12.53 5.15
CA LEU A 153 0.80 11.59 4.46
C LEU A 153 2.19 11.55 5.10
N LEU A 154 2.78 12.71 5.37
CA LEU A 154 4.11 12.83 5.98
C LEU A 154 4.14 12.31 7.43
N GLU A 155 3.05 12.49 8.18
CA GLU A 155 2.90 11.95 9.53
C GLU A 155 2.83 10.42 9.53
N ILE A 156 2.00 9.83 8.65
CA ILE A 156 1.80 8.37 8.56
C ILE A 156 3.02 7.66 7.96
N TYR A 157 3.74 8.33 7.06
CA TYR A 157 4.88 7.78 6.32
C TYR A 157 6.15 8.64 6.48
N PRO A 158 6.85 8.57 7.62
CA PRO A 158 8.04 9.40 7.88
C PRO A 158 9.20 9.19 6.89
N ALA A 159 9.17 8.09 6.12
CA ALA A 159 10.14 7.83 5.07
C ALA A 159 9.93 8.69 3.80
N ILE A 160 8.76 9.31 3.65
CA ILE A 160 8.45 10.21 2.54
C ILE A 160 8.94 11.61 2.90
N ARG A 161 9.74 12.21 2.02
CA ARG A 161 10.22 13.57 2.22
C ARG A 161 9.23 14.57 1.66
N SER A 162 9.19 15.76 2.25
CA SER A 162 8.30 16.86 1.86
C SER A 162 8.40 17.22 0.38
N GLU A 163 9.59 17.14 -0.21
CA GLU A 163 9.85 17.45 -1.62
C GLU A 163 9.26 16.43 -2.61
N GLN A 164 8.85 15.28 -2.10
CA GLN A 164 8.22 14.22 -2.90
C GLN A 164 6.69 14.41 -3.01
N VAL A 165 6.11 15.36 -2.27
CA VAL A 165 4.66 15.54 -2.17
C VAL A 165 4.24 16.87 -2.77
N PHE A 166 3.43 16.81 -3.83
CA PHE A 166 2.96 17.97 -4.60
C PHE A 166 1.47 18.18 -4.40
N VAL A 167 1.10 19.39 -3.97
CA VAL A 167 -0.30 19.79 -3.82
C VAL A 167 -0.81 20.32 -5.17
N THR A 168 -1.76 19.61 -5.76
CA THR A 168 -2.24 19.92 -7.12
C THR A 168 -3.38 20.94 -7.15
N LYS A 169 -3.98 21.28 -6.00
CA LYS A 169 -5.17 22.16 -5.90
C LYS A 169 -6.29 21.74 -6.86
N ALA A 170 -6.37 20.44 -7.18
CA ALA A 170 -7.43 19.93 -8.03
C ALA A 170 -8.77 20.16 -7.31
N SER A 171 -9.54 21.12 -7.78
CA SER A 171 -10.94 21.25 -7.41
C SER A 171 -11.63 19.98 -7.90
N ILE A 172 -12.03 19.10 -6.99
CA ILE A 172 -12.97 18.06 -7.34
C ILE A 172 -14.27 18.80 -7.63
N ILE A 173 -14.58 18.92 -8.91
CA ILE A 173 -15.92 19.30 -9.33
C ILE A 173 -16.78 18.08 -9.02
N CYS A 174 -17.51 18.14 -7.91
CA CYS A 174 -18.59 17.20 -7.59
C CYS A 174 -19.78 17.47 -8.47
#